data_7b96144b306158c29cf4fd5b46b59562
#
_entry.id   7b96144b306158c29cf4fd5b46b59562
#
_cell.length_a   1.000
_cell.length_b   1.000
_cell.length_c   1.000
_cell.angle_alpha   90.00
_cell.angle_beta   90.00
_cell.angle_gamma   90.00
#
_symmetry.space_group_name_H-M   'P 1'
#
loop_
_entity.id
_entity.type
_entity.pdbx_description
1 polymer ?
#
loop_
_entity_poly.entity_id
_entity_poly.type
_entity_poly.pdbx_seq_one_letter_code
_entity_poly.pdbx_strand_id
1 'polypeptide(L)'
;MKSPVRVAVTGAAGQIGYSLLFRIAAGEMLGKDQPVILKLLEIPQAMRALEGVIMELEDCAFPLLAGLEATDDPRVAFKDADYALLVGAAPRKAGMERRDLLEMNGRIFAEQGRALAEVAKRDVKVLVVGNPANTNALIAYKNAPGLDPRNFTAMTRLDHNRAKAQLAKKTGVGVDRIRKIAVWGNHSSTMFPDLFHAEVDGKPALELVDMEWYEKDFIPTVAGRGAAIIQARGASSAASAANAAIEHIRDWALGTPEGDWVSMAVPSRGEYGIPEGIVYSFPVTAKEGIYRIVEGLEIHPFARQRMETTAKELLEEMEQVKALGLI
;
A
#
# COMPACT_ATOMS: atom_id res chain seq x y z
N MET A 1 -22.50 18.97 -4.40
CA MET A 1 -21.49 17.94 -4.75
C MET A 1 -20.14 18.64 -4.84
N LYS A 2 -19.08 18.04 -4.34
CA LYS A 2 -17.72 18.60 -4.40
C LYS A 2 -17.22 18.65 -5.85
N SER A 3 -16.20 19.46 -6.12
CA SER A 3 -15.51 19.43 -7.42
C SER A 3 -14.81 18.09 -7.62
N PRO A 4 -14.78 17.54 -8.85
CA PRO A 4 -14.11 16.27 -9.10
C PRO A 4 -12.62 16.31 -8.77
N VAL A 5 -12.11 15.20 -8.24
CA VAL A 5 -10.67 14.97 -8.05
C VAL A 5 -10.17 13.93 -9.06
N ARG A 6 -8.88 14.03 -9.42
CA ARG A 6 -8.25 13.11 -10.36
C ARG A 6 -7.53 12.00 -9.61
N VAL A 7 -7.93 10.78 -9.92
CA VAL A 7 -7.35 9.55 -9.37
C VAL A 7 -6.67 8.78 -10.49
N ALA A 8 -5.35 8.76 -10.48
CA ALA A 8 -4.57 7.97 -11.42
C ALA A 8 -4.36 6.56 -10.88
N VAL A 9 -4.53 5.55 -11.72
CA VAL A 9 -4.29 4.14 -11.39
C VAL A 9 -3.45 3.52 -12.48
N THR A 10 -2.31 2.96 -12.13
CA THR A 10 -1.44 2.21 -13.04
C THR A 10 -1.76 0.72 -12.99
N GLY A 11 -1.48 -0.01 -14.06
CA GLY A 11 -1.88 -1.42 -14.14
C GLY A 11 -3.40 -1.59 -14.11
N ALA A 12 -4.11 -0.62 -14.67
CA ALA A 12 -5.56 -0.49 -14.53
C ALA A 12 -6.37 -1.66 -15.10
N ALA A 13 -5.82 -2.37 -16.09
CA ALA A 13 -6.46 -3.56 -16.69
C ALA A 13 -6.10 -4.89 -16.00
N GLY A 14 -5.21 -4.84 -14.98
CA GLY A 14 -4.85 -6.03 -14.21
C GLY A 14 -5.93 -6.43 -13.21
N GLN A 15 -5.73 -7.56 -12.52
CA GLN A 15 -6.74 -8.09 -11.59
C GLN A 15 -7.01 -7.17 -10.40
N ILE A 16 -5.96 -6.58 -9.82
CA ILE A 16 -6.13 -5.62 -8.72
C ILE A 16 -6.82 -4.37 -9.26
N GLY A 17 -6.38 -3.82 -10.40
CA GLY A 17 -7.00 -2.68 -11.05
C GLY A 17 -8.49 -2.91 -11.31
N TYR A 18 -8.83 -4.02 -11.93
CA TYR A 18 -10.21 -4.40 -12.18
C TYR A 18 -11.06 -4.47 -10.90
N SER A 19 -10.52 -5.02 -9.82
CA SER A 19 -11.23 -5.08 -8.53
C SER A 19 -11.34 -3.71 -7.84
N LEU A 20 -10.42 -2.79 -8.15
CA LEU A 20 -10.26 -1.49 -7.48
C LEU A 20 -11.13 -0.40 -8.09
N LEU A 21 -11.14 -0.30 -9.42
CA LEU A 21 -11.69 0.84 -10.16
C LEU A 21 -13.19 1.07 -9.91
N PHE A 22 -13.97 0.00 -9.92
CA PHE A 22 -15.43 0.06 -9.71
C PHE A 22 -15.77 0.56 -8.31
N ARG A 23 -15.00 0.16 -7.31
CA ARG A 23 -15.18 0.60 -5.93
C ARG A 23 -14.79 2.06 -5.74
N ILE A 24 -13.72 2.53 -6.39
CA ILE A 24 -13.36 3.96 -6.39
C ILE A 24 -14.49 4.77 -7.02
N ALA A 25 -14.97 4.36 -8.19
CA ALA A 25 -16.05 5.03 -8.93
C ALA A 25 -17.38 5.02 -8.16
N ALA A 26 -17.63 3.99 -7.35
CA ALA A 26 -18.81 3.89 -6.49
C ALA A 26 -18.75 4.75 -5.22
N GLY A 27 -17.62 5.40 -4.94
CA GLY A 27 -17.44 6.29 -3.79
C GLY A 27 -16.96 5.61 -2.51
N GLU A 28 -16.41 4.41 -2.59
CA GLU A 28 -15.92 3.70 -1.40
C GLU A 28 -14.57 4.21 -0.88
N MET A 29 -13.78 4.85 -1.74
CA MET A 29 -12.46 5.36 -1.35
C MET A 29 -12.51 6.78 -0.79
N LEU A 30 -13.22 7.69 -1.45
CA LEU A 30 -13.19 9.13 -1.12
C LEU A 30 -14.53 9.67 -0.61
N GLY A 31 -15.53 8.82 -0.46
CA GLY A 31 -16.84 9.21 0.05
C GLY A 31 -17.91 9.35 -1.03
N LYS A 32 -19.16 9.28 -0.61
CA LYS A 32 -20.32 9.29 -1.49
C LYS A 32 -20.68 10.68 -2.03
N ASP A 33 -19.97 11.70 -1.60
CA ASP A 33 -20.15 13.10 -2.03
C ASP A 33 -18.98 13.61 -2.89
N GLN A 34 -17.97 12.76 -3.17
CA GLN A 34 -16.77 13.13 -3.91
C GLN A 34 -16.78 12.52 -5.32
N PRO A 35 -17.05 13.31 -6.34
CA PRO A 35 -16.88 12.87 -7.73
C PRO A 35 -15.42 12.63 -8.07
N VAL A 36 -15.16 11.65 -8.94
CA VAL A 36 -13.81 11.28 -9.37
C VAL A 36 -13.70 11.27 -10.90
N ILE A 37 -12.51 11.65 -11.36
CA ILE A 37 -12.06 11.44 -12.73
C ILE A 37 -10.99 10.37 -12.66
N LEU A 38 -11.22 9.21 -13.29
CA LEU A 38 -10.25 8.13 -13.31
C LEU A 38 -9.29 8.31 -14.49
N LYS A 39 -8.02 8.35 -14.16
CA LYS A 39 -6.89 8.44 -15.10
C LYS A 39 -6.20 7.09 -15.11
N LEU A 40 -6.39 6.31 -16.17
CA LEU A 40 -6.02 4.89 -16.21
C LEU A 40 -4.80 4.68 -17.10
N LEU A 41 -3.71 4.18 -16.50
CA LEU A 41 -2.45 3.91 -17.18
C LEU A 41 -2.26 2.42 -17.36
N GLU A 42 -1.93 2.03 -18.58
CA GLU A 42 -1.50 0.66 -18.90
C GLU A 42 -0.32 0.65 -19.86
N ILE A 43 0.33 -0.51 -19.96
CA ILE A 43 1.32 -0.74 -21.00
C ILE A 43 0.61 -0.88 -22.36
N PRO A 44 1.29 -0.58 -23.49
CA PRO A 44 0.65 -0.64 -24.82
C PRO A 44 -0.05 -1.97 -25.09
N GLN A 45 0.54 -3.10 -24.66
CA GLN A 45 0.00 -4.44 -24.87
C GLN A 45 -1.32 -4.70 -24.14
N ALA A 46 -1.61 -3.94 -23.09
CA ALA A 46 -2.84 -4.09 -22.27
C ALA A 46 -3.89 -3.02 -22.56
N MET A 47 -3.64 -2.10 -23.50
CA MET A 47 -4.58 -1.01 -23.81
C MET A 47 -5.92 -1.52 -24.33
N ARG A 48 -5.93 -2.61 -25.10
CA ARG A 48 -7.18 -3.20 -25.59
C ARG A 48 -8.02 -3.78 -24.44
N ALA A 49 -7.38 -4.44 -23.48
CA ALA A 49 -8.07 -4.92 -22.27
C ALA A 49 -8.63 -3.78 -21.45
N LEU A 50 -7.90 -2.66 -21.37
CA LEU A 50 -8.34 -1.45 -20.69
C LEU A 50 -9.59 -0.83 -21.35
N GLU A 51 -9.71 -0.86 -22.67
CA GLU A 51 -10.94 -0.43 -23.36
C GLU A 51 -12.17 -1.18 -22.88
N GLY A 52 -12.04 -2.51 -22.68
CA GLY A 52 -13.13 -3.32 -22.11
C GLY A 52 -13.48 -2.93 -20.69
N VAL A 53 -12.50 -2.64 -19.85
CA VAL A 53 -12.71 -2.17 -18.49
C VAL A 53 -13.45 -0.82 -18.47
N ILE A 54 -13.09 0.09 -19.38
CA ILE A 54 -13.78 1.38 -19.54
C ILE A 54 -15.26 1.19 -19.91
N MET A 55 -15.54 0.30 -20.87
CA MET A 55 -16.92 -0.02 -21.24
C MET A 55 -17.74 -0.49 -20.04
N GLU A 56 -17.17 -1.38 -19.22
CA GLU A 56 -17.85 -1.84 -18.01
C GLU A 56 -18.04 -0.73 -16.97
N LEU A 57 -17.09 0.17 -16.82
CA LEU A 57 -17.23 1.35 -15.93
C LEU A 57 -18.37 2.27 -16.41
N GLU A 58 -18.46 2.48 -17.71
CA GLU A 58 -19.56 3.24 -18.33
C GLU A 58 -20.92 2.55 -18.10
N ASP A 59 -20.96 1.22 -18.28
CA ASP A 59 -22.17 0.41 -18.10
C ASP A 59 -22.68 0.42 -16.66
N CYS A 60 -21.81 0.65 -15.67
CA CYS A 60 -22.22 0.81 -14.27
C CYS A 60 -23.00 2.10 -13.99
N ALA A 61 -22.86 3.10 -14.85
CA ALA A 61 -23.54 4.40 -14.73
C ALA A 61 -23.38 5.04 -13.34
N PHE A 62 -22.18 4.97 -12.77
CA PHE A 62 -21.90 5.54 -11.44
C PHE A 62 -22.06 7.06 -11.44
N PRO A 63 -22.93 7.63 -10.59
CA PRO A 63 -23.14 9.07 -10.56
C PRO A 63 -21.93 9.88 -10.11
N LEU A 64 -20.97 9.26 -9.40
CA LEU A 64 -19.74 9.91 -8.96
C LEU A 64 -18.60 9.85 -9.99
N LEU A 65 -18.76 9.06 -11.07
CA LEU A 65 -17.75 8.97 -12.11
C LEU A 65 -17.90 10.15 -13.08
N ALA A 66 -17.10 11.20 -12.89
CA ALA A 66 -17.16 12.43 -13.64
C ALA A 66 -16.35 12.42 -14.94
N GLY A 67 -15.46 11.46 -15.10
CA GLY A 67 -14.64 11.31 -16.30
C GLY A 67 -13.77 10.07 -16.27
N LEU A 68 -13.38 9.62 -17.46
CA LEU A 68 -12.48 8.48 -17.70
C LEU A 68 -11.48 8.85 -18.78
N GLU A 69 -10.22 8.55 -18.54
CA GLU A 69 -9.16 8.71 -19.53
C GLU A 69 -8.21 7.52 -19.46
N ALA A 70 -8.00 6.85 -20.59
CA ALA A 70 -7.04 5.74 -20.72
C ALA A 70 -5.85 6.20 -21.53
N THR A 71 -4.66 5.81 -21.12
CA THR A 71 -3.41 6.17 -21.78
C THR A 71 -2.31 5.18 -21.47
N ASP A 72 -1.30 5.11 -22.35
CA ASP A 72 -0.04 4.43 -22.10
C ASP A 72 1.10 5.41 -21.74
N ASP A 73 0.80 6.70 -21.63
CA ASP A 73 1.75 7.76 -21.26
C ASP A 73 1.56 8.18 -19.79
N PRO A 74 2.56 7.95 -18.92
CA PRO A 74 2.50 8.36 -17.52
C PRO A 74 2.23 9.87 -17.33
N ARG A 75 2.73 10.72 -18.22
CA ARG A 75 2.53 12.18 -18.13
C ARG A 75 1.10 12.59 -18.41
N VAL A 76 0.41 11.85 -19.25
CA VAL A 76 -1.03 12.04 -19.47
C VAL A 76 -1.83 11.53 -18.27
N ALA A 77 -1.50 10.34 -17.76
CA ALA A 77 -2.20 9.73 -16.63
C ALA A 77 -2.06 10.57 -15.36
N PHE A 78 -0.88 11.09 -15.06
CA PHE A 78 -0.59 11.79 -13.82
C PHE A 78 -0.86 13.29 -13.86
N LYS A 79 -1.24 13.84 -15.02
CA LYS A 79 -1.51 15.27 -15.16
C LYS A 79 -2.58 15.72 -14.17
N ASP A 80 -2.21 16.70 -13.33
CA ASP A 80 -3.07 17.27 -12.29
C ASP A 80 -3.66 16.23 -11.32
N ALA A 81 -3.00 15.08 -11.13
CA ALA A 81 -3.46 14.04 -10.24
C ALA A 81 -3.47 14.50 -8.79
N ASP A 82 -4.58 14.25 -8.11
CA ASP A 82 -4.73 14.42 -6.66
C ASP A 82 -4.28 13.17 -5.91
N TYR A 83 -4.53 12.00 -6.51
CA TYR A 83 -4.17 10.67 -5.99
C TYR A 83 -3.55 9.85 -7.10
N ALA A 84 -2.52 9.08 -6.77
CA ALA A 84 -1.90 8.15 -7.70
C ALA A 84 -1.68 6.80 -7.02
N LEU A 85 -2.37 5.77 -7.49
CA LEU A 85 -2.24 4.40 -7.03
C LEU A 85 -1.38 3.64 -8.05
N LEU A 86 -0.14 3.38 -7.69
CA LEU A 86 0.86 2.72 -8.52
C LEU A 86 0.76 1.20 -8.29
N VAL A 87 -0.19 0.58 -8.96
CA VAL A 87 -0.55 -0.83 -8.82
C VAL A 87 0.24 -1.71 -9.76
N GLY A 88 0.51 -1.23 -10.98
CA GLY A 88 1.20 -1.97 -12.01
C GLY A 88 2.67 -2.21 -11.65
N ALA A 89 3.10 -3.46 -11.78
CA ALA A 89 4.49 -3.87 -11.64
C ALA A 89 4.74 -5.09 -12.52
N ALA A 90 5.99 -5.27 -12.96
CA ALA A 90 6.37 -6.47 -13.69
C ALA A 90 6.32 -7.68 -12.75
N PRO A 91 5.61 -8.76 -13.12
CA PRO A 91 5.55 -9.96 -12.30
C PRO A 91 6.88 -10.73 -12.37
N ARG A 92 7.19 -11.46 -11.30
CA ARG A 92 8.33 -12.37 -11.30
C ARG A 92 8.04 -13.52 -12.26
N LYS A 93 8.93 -13.71 -13.23
CA LYS A 93 8.88 -14.82 -14.17
C LYS A 93 9.78 -15.97 -13.69
N ALA A 94 9.48 -17.19 -14.13
CA ALA A 94 10.32 -18.34 -13.86
C ALA A 94 11.76 -18.09 -14.37
N GLY A 95 12.76 -18.40 -13.54
CA GLY A 95 14.17 -18.17 -13.85
C GLY A 95 14.69 -16.76 -13.61
N MET A 96 13.83 -15.81 -13.20
CA MET A 96 14.26 -14.48 -12.78
C MET A 96 14.85 -14.49 -11.39
N GLU A 97 16.02 -13.88 -11.23
CA GLU A 97 16.58 -13.57 -9.93
C GLU A 97 15.88 -12.36 -9.29
N ARG A 98 16.02 -12.23 -7.98
CA ARG A 98 15.45 -11.07 -7.24
C ARG A 98 16.00 -9.74 -7.78
N ARG A 99 17.28 -9.71 -8.13
CA ARG A 99 17.94 -8.53 -8.70
C ARG A 99 17.32 -8.10 -10.02
N ASP A 100 16.99 -9.03 -10.90
CA ASP A 100 16.39 -8.74 -12.21
C ASP A 100 15.01 -8.11 -12.06
N LEU A 101 14.22 -8.64 -11.11
CA LEU A 101 12.89 -8.11 -10.81
C LEU A 101 13.00 -6.69 -10.21
N LEU A 102 13.95 -6.50 -9.30
CA LEU A 102 14.19 -5.21 -8.66
C LEU A 102 14.65 -4.16 -9.68
N GLU A 103 15.52 -4.53 -10.64
CA GLU A 103 15.95 -3.64 -11.70
C GLU A 103 14.80 -3.29 -12.65
N MET A 104 14.05 -4.27 -13.12
CA MET A 104 12.92 -4.08 -14.04
C MET A 104 11.86 -3.17 -13.43
N ASN A 105 11.41 -3.46 -12.22
CA ASN A 105 10.45 -2.63 -11.51
C ASN A 105 11.03 -1.27 -11.16
N GLY A 106 12.28 -1.22 -10.75
CA GLY A 106 12.95 0.04 -10.43
C GLY A 106 12.95 1.04 -11.57
N ARG A 107 13.17 0.59 -12.80
CA ARG A 107 13.08 1.45 -13.99
C ARG A 107 11.68 1.99 -14.22
N ILE A 108 10.66 1.16 -14.01
CA ILE A 108 9.25 1.56 -14.13
C ILE A 108 8.92 2.65 -13.09
N PHE A 109 9.26 2.42 -11.82
CA PHE A 109 8.94 3.35 -10.74
C PHE A 109 9.79 4.63 -10.77
N ALA A 110 11.03 4.57 -11.25
CA ALA A 110 11.85 5.75 -11.49
C ALA A 110 11.20 6.67 -12.53
N GLU A 111 10.73 6.13 -13.64
CA GLU A 111 10.04 6.92 -14.69
C GLU A 111 8.70 7.46 -14.19
N GLN A 112 7.96 6.68 -13.45
CA GLN A 112 6.70 7.16 -12.85
C GLN A 112 6.94 8.27 -11.81
N GLY A 113 8.01 8.18 -11.04
CA GLY A 113 8.43 9.24 -10.12
C GLY A 113 8.73 10.54 -10.85
N ARG A 114 9.49 10.48 -11.94
CA ARG A 114 9.77 11.66 -12.80
C ARG A 114 8.50 12.26 -13.38
N ALA A 115 7.62 11.42 -13.91
CA ALA A 115 6.36 11.87 -14.48
C ALA A 115 5.46 12.56 -13.43
N LEU A 116 5.35 12.00 -12.23
CA LEU A 116 4.61 12.61 -11.11
C LEU A 116 5.19 13.99 -10.75
N ALA A 117 6.51 14.11 -10.68
CA ALA A 117 7.17 15.38 -10.37
C ALA A 117 6.89 16.45 -11.41
N GLU A 118 6.77 16.07 -12.68
CA GLU A 118 6.54 16.99 -13.79
C GLU A 118 5.09 17.48 -13.88
N VAL A 119 4.10 16.62 -13.66
CA VAL A 119 2.72 16.90 -14.06
C VAL A 119 1.65 16.75 -12.97
N ALA A 120 1.93 16.05 -11.85
CA ALA A 120 0.96 15.89 -10.77
C ALA A 120 0.86 17.15 -9.92
N LYS A 121 -0.21 17.26 -9.15
CA LYS A 121 -0.31 18.30 -8.12
C LYS A 121 0.79 18.12 -7.08
N ARG A 122 1.24 19.24 -6.49
CA ARG A 122 2.33 19.23 -5.51
C ARG A 122 2.00 18.49 -4.21
N ASP A 123 0.72 18.41 -3.89
CA ASP A 123 0.18 17.68 -2.73
C ASP A 123 -0.40 16.30 -3.10
N VAL A 124 -0.05 15.77 -4.26
CA VAL A 124 -0.48 14.44 -4.69
C VAL A 124 -0.20 13.39 -3.65
N LYS A 125 -1.18 12.53 -3.36
CA LYS A 125 -1.00 11.38 -2.48
C LYS A 125 -0.73 10.14 -3.31
N VAL A 126 0.42 9.54 -3.09
CA VAL A 126 0.90 8.38 -3.86
C VAL A 126 0.90 7.14 -2.99
N LEU A 127 0.24 6.09 -3.47
CA LEU A 127 0.25 4.77 -2.88
C LEU A 127 0.90 3.78 -3.84
N VAL A 128 1.99 3.17 -3.43
CA VAL A 128 2.65 2.10 -4.17
C VAL A 128 2.15 0.74 -3.70
N VAL A 129 1.57 -0.01 -4.62
CA VAL A 129 1.06 -1.37 -4.38
C VAL A 129 1.94 -2.42 -5.06
N GLY A 130 2.50 -2.10 -6.23
CA GLY A 130 3.37 -2.99 -6.99
C GLY A 130 4.63 -3.40 -6.22
N ASN A 131 4.91 -4.71 -6.18
CA ASN A 131 6.02 -5.29 -5.41
C ASN A 131 7.37 -5.21 -6.15
N PRO A 132 8.47 -5.02 -5.40
CA PRO A 132 8.59 -4.81 -3.95
C PRO A 132 8.16 -3.39 -3.53
N ALA A 133 7.02 -3.30 -2.85
CA ALA A 133 6.28 -2.04 -2.67
C ALA A 133 7.09 -0.95 -1.95
N ASN A 134 7.73 -1.29 -0.83
CA ASN A 134 8.50 -0.33 -0.05
C ASN A 134 9.66 0.25 -0.86
N THR A 135 10.45 -0.58 -1.50
CA THR A 135 11.61 -0.14 -2.30
C THR A 135 11.17 0.55 -3.59
N ASN A 136 10.09 0.13 -4.21
CA ASN A 136 9.50 0.84 -5.35
C ASN A 136 9.04 2.25 -4.97
N ALA A 137 8.47 2.44 -3.78
CA ALA A 137 8.12 3.77 -3.27
C ALA A 137 9.36 4.63 -3.04
N LEU A 138 10.44 4.05 -2.51
CA LEU A 138 11.73 4.73 -2.37
C LEU A 138 12.27 5.21 -3.72
N ILE A 139 12.28 4.34 -4.72
CA ILE A 139 12.74 4.67 -6.07
C ILE A 139 11.89 5.79 -6.66
N ALA A 140 10.57 5.71 -6.54
CA ALA A 140 9.65 6.72 -7.06
C ALA A 140 9.93 8.10 -6.46
N TYR A 141 10.00 8.22 -5.14
CA TYR A 141 10.20 9.54 -4.53
C TYR A 141 11.61 10.09 -4.76
N LYS A 142 12.63 9.25 -4.82
CA LYS A 142 14.00 9.66 -5.14
C LYS A 142 14.14 10.20 -6.56
N ASN A 143 13.24 9.78 -7.45
CA ASN A 143 13.18 10.26 -8.83
C ASN A 143 12.11 11.35 -9.06
N ALA A 144 11.54 11.89 -8.00
CA ALA A 144 10.48 12.89 -8.07
C ALA A 144 10.93 14.23 -7.45
N PRO A 145 11.85 14.96 -8.09
CA PRO A 145 12.35 16.23 -7.56
C PRO A 145 11.22 17.25 -7.43
N GLY A 146 11.20 17.98 -6.31
CA GLY A 146 10.19 19.00 -6.04
C GLY A 146 8.88 18.49 -5.42
N LEU A 147 8.68 17.18 -5.31
CA LEU A 147 7.62 16.59 -4.49
C LEU A 147 8.14 16.24 -3.09
N ASP A 148 7.33 16.49 -2.08
CA ASP A 148 7.65 16.08 -0.71
C ASP A 148 7.72 14.55 -0.63
N PRO A 149 8.82 13.95 -0.13
CA PRO A 149 8.91 12.50 0.08
C PRO A 149 7.75 11.92 0.89
N ARG A 150 7.14 12.70 1.78
CA ARG A 150 5.97 12.30 2.58
C ARG A 150 4.71 12.07 1.75
N ASN A 151 4.67 12.53 0.51
CA ASN A 151 3.59 12.24 -0.42
C ASN A 151 3.60 10.78 -0.91
N PHE A 152 4.72 10.08 -0.73
CA PHE A 152 4.93 8.71 -1.22
C PHE A 152 4.79 7.70 -0.08
N THR A 153 3.87 6.75 -0.26
CA THR A 153 3.62 5.66 0.68
C THR A 153 3.60 4.32 -0.03
N ALA A 154 3.83 3.24 0.71
CA ALA A 154 3.66 1.87 0.21
C ALA A 154 2.63 1.12 1.05
N MET A 155 1.95 0.16 0.43
CA MET A 155 0.84 -0.53 1.06
C MET A 155 1.29 -1.68 1.96
N THR A 156 1.02 -1.53 3.26
CA THR A 156 1.08 -2.60 4.25
C THR A 156 -0.29 -2.84 4.90
N ARG A 157 -1.32 -2.19 4.37
CA ARG A 157 -2.69 -2.34 4.88
C ARG A 157 -3.23 -3.74 4.69
N LEU A 158 -2.83 -4.47 3.66
CA LEU A 158 -3.22 -5.86 3.49
C LEU A 158 -2.65 -6.75 4.59
N ASP A 159 -1.38 -6.57 4.95
CA ASP A 159 -0.76 -7.24 6.09
C ASP A 159 -1.46 -6.90 7.40
N HIS A 160 -1.79 -5.64 7.60
CA HIS A 160 -2.56 -5.13 8.73
C HIS A 160 -3.93 -5.82 8.82
N ASN A 161 -4.67 -5.92 7.73
CA ASN A 161 -5.97 -6.56 7.68
C ASN A 161 -5.87 -8.07 7.92
N ARG A 162 -4.83 -8.72 7.40
CA ARG A 162 -4.55 -10.14 7.64
C ARG A 162 -4.29 -10.41 9.12
N ALA A 163 -3.48 -9.58 9.76
CA ALA A 163 -3.21 -9.66 11.19
C ALA A 163 -4.48 -9.48 12.01
N LYS A 164 -5.27 -8.47 11.69
CA LYS A 164 -6.55 -8.18 12.33
C LYS A 164 -7.53 -9.37 12.22
N ALA A 165 -7.66 -9.92 11.03
CA ALA A 165 -8.55 -11.07 10.78
C ALA A 165 -8.12 -12.34 11.54
N GLN A 166 -6.82 -12.63 11.59
CA GLN A 166 -6.31 -13.79 12.33
C GLN A 166 -6.50 -13.64 13.83
N LEU A 167 -6.28 -12.46 14.38
CA LEU A 167 -6.52 -12.20 15.80
C LEU A 167 -8.01 -12.31 16.14
N ALA A 168 -8.88 -11.75 15.33
CA ALA A 168 -10.33 -11.86 15.48
C ALA A 168 -10.79 -13.32 15.46
N LYS A 169 -10.28 -14.10 14.51
CA LYS A 169 -10.58 -15.55 14.41
C LYS A 169 -10.13 -16.32 15.65
N LYS A 170 -8.94 -16.04 16.17
CA LYS A 170 -8.40 -16.70 17.38
C LYS A 170 -9.22 -16.40 18.61
N THR A 171 -9.63 -15.15 18.78
CA THR A 171 -10.35 -14.67 19.97
C THR A 171 -11.86 -14.82 19.87
N GLY A 172 -12.41 -15.14 18.68
CA GLY A 172 -13.85 -15.33 18.47
C GLY A 172 -14.66 -14.02 18.45
N VAL A 173 -14.00 -12.87 18.26
CA VAL A 173 -14.68 -11.56 18.19
C VAL A 173 -14.75 -11.06 16.74
N GLY A 174 -15.63 -10.09 16.47
CA GLY A 174 -15.65 -9.40 15.17
C GLY A 174 -14.41 -8.55 14.94
N VAL A 175 -14.02 -8.39 13.68
CA VAL A 175 -12.83 -7.57 13.30
C VAL A 175 -12.97 -6.11 13.73
N ASP A 176 -14.19 -5.61 13.85
CA ASP A 176 -14.50 -4.25 14.33
C ASP A 176 -14.16 -4.03 15.81
N ARG A 177 -13.91 -5.12 16.55
CA ARG A 177 -13.50 -5.09 17.97
C ARG A 177 -11.99 -5.17 18.16
N ILE A 178 -11.22 -5.31 17.07
CA ILE A 178 -9.76 -5.35 17.08
C ILE A 178 -9.23 -3.95 16.77
N ARG A 179 -8.38 -3.43 17.63
CA ARG A 179 -7.75 -2.10 17.49
C ARG A 179 -6.25 -2.17 17.71
N LYS A 180 -5.56 -1.14 17.23
CA LYS A 180 -4.13 -0.90 17.47
C LYS A 180 -3.22 -2.05 17.01
N ILE A 181 -3.60 -2.72 15.93
CA ILE A 181 -2.69 -3.59 15.19
C ILE A 181 -1.62 -2.70 14.54
N ALA A 182 -0.37 -3.10 14.63
CA ALA A 182 0.73 -2.46 13.92
C ALA A 182 1.47 -3.48 13.07
N VAL A 183 1.78 -3.11 11.84
CA VAL A 183 2.70 -3.85 10.98
C VAL A 183 3.94 -3.01 10.79
N TRP A 184 5.09 -3.54 11.16
CA TRP A 184 6.38 -2.88 11.05
C TRP A 184 7.18 -3.43 9.87
N GLY A 185 7.86 -2.54 9.17
CA GLY A 185 8.92 -2.89 8.23
C GLY A 185 8.52 -3.03 6.77
N ASN A 186 9.06 -4.06 6.14
CA ASN A 186 8.91 -4.34 4.73
C ASN A 186 7.66 -5.18 4.44
N HIS A 187 6.99 -4.89 3.33
CA HIS A 187 5.95 -5.79 2.82
C HIS A 187 6.60 -7.03 2.19
N SER A 188 7.03 -7.95 3.04
CA SER A 188 7.74 -9.17 2.67
C SER A 188 7.56 -10.24 3.76
N SER A 189 8.29 -11.35 3.65
CA SER A 189 8.30 -12.40 4.69
C SER A 189 8.88 -11.94 6.03
N THR A 190 9.61 -10.82 6.07
CA THR A 190 10.19 -10.25 7.30
C THR A 190 9.26 -9.25 7.99
N MET A 191 8.12 -8.90 7.40
CA MET A 191 7.20 -7.98 8.04
C MET A 191 6.81 -8.46 9.43
N PHE A 192 6.70 -7.53 10.36
CA PHE A 192 6.39 -7.88 11.75
C PHE A 192 5.00 -7.38 12.15
N PRO A 193 4.03 -8.29 12.34
CA PRO A 193 2.72 -7.96 12.89
C PRO A 193 2.79 -7.92 14.41
N ASP A 194 2.66 -6.72 14.98
CA ASP A 194 2.84 -6.44 16.39
C ASP A 194 1.52 -6.54 17.16
N LEU A 195 1.45 -7.44 18.14
CA LEU A 195 0.33 -7.59 19.09
C LEU A 195 0.58 -6.96 20.45
N PHE A 196 1.76 -6.40 20.71
CA PHE A 196 2.09 -5.85 22.03
C PHE A 196 1.23 -4.65 22.43
N HIS A 197 0.66 -3.94 21.45
CA HIS A 197 -0.22 -2.79 21.68
C HIS A 197 -1.66 -3.08 21.24
N ALA A 198 -1.89 -4.23 20.59
CA ALA A 198 -3.20 -4.59 20.06
C ALA A 198 -4.23 -4.77 21.17
N GLU A 199 -5.45 -4.35 20.88
CA GLU A 199 -6.59 -4.49 21.78
C GLU A 199 -7.68 -5.35 21.13
N VAL A 200 -8.26 -6.21 21.93
CA VAL A 200 -9.41 -7.05 21.57
C VAL A 200 -10.53 -6.71 22.52
N ASP A 201 -11.58 -6.10 22.01
CA ASP A 201 -12.73 -5.65 22.81
C ASP A 201 -12.32 -4.80 24.02
N GLY A 202 -11.35 -3.91 23.81
CA GLY A 202 -10.81 -3.00 24.82
C GLY A 202 -9.79 -3.61 25.79
N LYS A 203 -9.47 -4.89 25.65
CA LYS A 203 -8.47 -5.58 26.49
C LYS A 203 -7.17 -5.81 25.70
N PRO A 204 -5.99 -5.75 26.35
CA PRO A 204 -4.74 -6.11 25.69
C PRO A 204 -4.81 -7.49 25.05
N ALA A 205 -4.39 -7.61 23.80
CA ALA A 205 -4.46 -8.87 23.05
C ALA A 205 -3.67 -10.00 23.73
N LEU A 206 -2.52 -9.69 24.32
CA LEU A 206 -1.66 -10.68 24.98
C LEU A 206 -2.17 -11.18 26.32
N GLU A 207 -3.28 -10.64 26.84
CA GLU A 207 -4.04 -11.24 27.94
C GLU A 207 -4.97 -12.37 27.44
N LEU A 208 -5.30 -12.37 26.15
CA LEU A 208 -6.24 -13.31 25.53
C LEU A 208 -5.59 -14.38 24.68
N VAL A 209 -4.36 -14.16 24.23
CA VAL A 209 -3.57 -15.10 23.44
C VAL A 209 -2.19 -15.25 24.07
N ASP A 210 -1.61 -16.46 23.98
CA ASP A 210 -0.28 -16.69 24.56
C ASP A 210 0.83 -16.40 23.53
N MET A 211 2.06 -16.26 24.07
CA MET A 211 3.24 -15.97 23.26
C MET A 211 3.63 -17.12 22.32
N GLU A 212 3.33 -18.37 22.68
CA GLU A 212 3.61 -19.51 21.82
C GLU A 212 2.76 -19.47 20.54
N TRP A 213 1.47 -19.21 20.66
CA TRP A 213 0.59 -19.02 19.52
C TRP A 213 1.02 -17.79 18.69
N TYR A 214 1.34 -16.68 19.37
CA TYR A 214 1.79 -15.47 18.71
C TYR A 214 3.01 -15.70 17.82
N GLU A 215 4.05 -16.33 18.38
CA GLU A 215 5.32 -16.56 17.68
C GLU A 215 5.23 -17.68 16.64
N LYS A 216 4.60 -18.81 16.98
CA LYS A 216 4.63 -20.03 16.16
C LYS A 216 3.49 -20.13 15.13
N ASP A 217 2.35 -19.52 15.39
CA ASP A 217 1.17 -19.60 14.54
C ASP A 217 0.82 -18.27 13.88
N PHE A 218 0.63 -17.22 14.65
CA PHE A 218 0.16 -15.93 14.16
C PHE A 218 1.14 -15.27 13.20
N ILE A 219 2.38 -15.04 13.62
CA ILE A 219 3.39 -14.37 12.79
C ILE A 219 3.63 -15.13 11.48
N PRO A 220 3.88 -16.44 11.46
CA PRO A 220 4.06 -17.19 10.22
C PRO A 220 2.82 -17.21 9.33
N THR A 221 1.64 -17.28 9.91
CA THR A 221 0.37 -17.28 9.15
C THR A 221 0.14 -15.95 8.44
N VAL A 222 0.34 -14.84 9.13
CA VAL A 222 0.19 -13.50 8.55
C VAL A 222 1.24 -13.24 7.48
N ALA A 223 2.52 -13.55 7.77
CA ALA A 223 3.61 -13.37 6.83
C ALA A 223 3.51 -14.27 5.59
N GLY A 224 3.02 -15.50 5.76
CA GLY A 224 2.88 -16.48 4.69
C GLY A 224 1.54 -16.47 3.95
N ARG A 225 0.63 -15.57 4.30
CA ARG A 225 -0.76 -15.58 3.78
C ARG A 225 -0.82 -15.41 2.26
N GLY A 226 0.01 -14.56 1.69
CA GLY A 226 0.05 -14.37 0.24
C GLY A 226 0.40 -15.65 -0.51
N ALA A 227 1.42 -16.39 -0.04
CA ALA A 227 1.80 -17.67 -0.62
C ALA A 227 0.69 -18.73 -0.46
N ALA A 228 0.04 -18.78 0.69
CA ALA A 228 -1.09 -19.70 0.93
C ALA A 228 -2.25 -19.44 -0.03
N ILE A 229 -2.57 -18.19 -0.32
CA ILE A 229 -3.61 -17.82 -1.28
C ILE A 229 -3.22 -18.26 -2.70
N ILE A 230 -1.98 -18.03 -3.13
CA ILE A 230 -1.50 -18.49 -4.44
C ILE A 230 -1.60 -20.00 -4.55
N GLN A 231 -1.20 -20.73 -3.52
CA GLN A 231 -1.29 -22.20 -3.50
C GLN A 231 -2.73 -22.69 -3.61
N ALA A 232 -3.65 -22.05 -2.92
CA ALA A 232 -5.07 -22.47 -2.93
C ALA A 232 -5.82 -22.00 -4.17
N ARG A 233 -5.59 -20.77 -4.61
CA ARG A 233 -6.36 -20.11 -5.66
C ARG A 233 -5.73 -20.20 -7.06
N GLY A 234 -4.42 -20.46 -7.13
CA GLY A 234 -3.65 -20.43 -8.38
C GLY A 234 -3.33 -19.02 -8.89
N ALA A 235 -3.63 -17.99 -8.11
CA ALA A 235 -3.38 -16.60 -8.45
C ALA A 235 -3.13 -15.77 -7.20
N SER A 236 -2.42 -14.65 -7.33
CA SER A 236 -2.16 -13.70 -6.25
C SER A 236 -3.45 -13.06 -5.73
N SER A 237 -3.38 -12.53 -4.51
CA SER A 237 -4.45 -11.72 -3.93
C SER A 237 -4.78 -10.54 -4.85
N ALA A 238 -6.04 -10.36 -5.18
CA ALA A 238 -6.51 -9.27 -6.01
C ALA A 238 -7.57 -8.43 -5.29
N ALA A 239 -8.70 -9.03 -4.93
CA ALA A 239 -9.80 -8.31 -4.27
C ALA A 239 -9.41 -7.78 -2.89
N SER A 240 -8.69 -8.57 -2.09
CA SER A 240 -8.22 -8.12 -0.77
C SER A 240 -7.13 -7.04 -0.85
N ALA A 241 -6.27 -7.11 -1.86
CA ALA A 241 -5.28 -6.06 -2.14
C ALA A 241 -5.98 -4.76 -2.57
N ALA A 242 -6.97 -4.84 -3.45
CA ALA A 242 -7.79 -3.69 -3.85
C ALA A 242 -8.52 -3.07 -2.66
N ASN A 243 -9.11 -3.89 -1.79
CA ASN A 243 -9.74 -3.42 -0.56
C ASN A 243 -8.76 -2.67 0.35
N ALA A 244 -7.58 -3.23 0.56
CA ALA A 244 -6.54 -2.59 1.37
C ALA A 244 -6.06 -1.26 0.79
N ALA A 245 -5.94 -1.15 -0.54
CA ALA A 245 -5.57 0.09 -1.21
C ALA A 245 -6.65 1.17 -1.02
N ILE A 246 -7.92 0.81 -1.13
CA ILE A 246 -9.06 1.70 -0.86
C ILE A 246 -9.00 2.22 0.58
N GLU A 247 -8.82 1.33 1.54
CA GLU A 247 -8.75 1.69 2.96
C GLU A 247 -7.55 2.57 3.29
N HIS A 248 -6.39 2.29 2.70
CA HIS A 248 -5.18 3.09 2.88
C HIS A 248 -5.41 4.54 2.45
N ILE A 249 -5.92 4.75 1.25
CA ILE A 249 -6.20 6.10 0.74
C ILE A 249 -7.36 6.75 1.51
N ARG A 250 -8.42 6.01 1.81
CA ARG A 250 -9.57 6.52 2.55
C ARG A 250 -9.16 7.07 3.91
N ASP A 251 -8.39 6.30 4.68
CA ASP A 251 -7.97 6.72 6.01
C ASP A 251 -6.97 7.88 5.95
N TRP A 252 -6.11 7.91 4.93
CA TRP A 252 -5.21 9.04 4.71
C TRP A 252 -5.98 10.32 4.34
N ALA A 253 -6.92 10.22 3.40
CA ALA A 253 -7.65 11.37 2.88
C ALA A 253 -8.74 11.88 3.84
N LEU A 254 -9.48 10.97 4.48
CA LEU A 254 -10.66 11.29 5.29
C LEU A 254 -10.41 11.22 6.80
N GLY A 255 -9.30 10.64 7.22
CA GLY A 255 -8.94 10.48 8.61
C GLY A 255 -9.06 9.04 9.12
N THR A 256 -8.18 8.67 10.03
CA THR A 256 -8.22 7.37 10.72
C THR A 256 -9.29 7.37 11.81
N PRO A 257 -9.82 6.18 12.17
CA PRO A 257 -10.78 6.07 13.28
C PRO A 257 -10.20 6.60 14.59
N GLU A 258 -11.02 7.26 15.39
CA GLU A 258 -10.63 7.74 16.71
C GLU A 258 -10.29 6.55 17.63
N GLY A 259 -9.21 6.68 18.38
CA GLY A 259 -8.76 5.65 19.32
C GLY A 259 -8.10 4.43 18.66
N ASP A 260 -7.78 4.52 17.38
CA ASP A 260 -7.12 3.47 16.61
C ASP A 260 -6.02 4.09 15.74
N TRP A 261 -5.22 3.23 15.12
CA TRP A 261 -4.26 3.59 14.07
C TRP A 261 -4.27 2.55 12.97
N VAL A 262 -3.61 2.87 11.87
CA VAL A 262 -3.43 1.98 10.72
C VAL A 262 -1.95 1.83 10.42
N SER A 263 -1.59 0.86 9.61
CA SER A 263 -0.21 0.66 9.15
C SER A 263 -0.02 1.29 7.78
N MET A 264 1.02 2.09 7.64
CA MET A 264 1.45 2.67 6.37
C MET A 264 2.97 2.63 6.27
N ALA A 265 3.50 2.19 5.14
CA ALA A 265 4.93 2.32 4.87
C ALA A 265 5.23 3.71 4.35
N VAL A 266 6.10 4.43 5.05
CA VAL A 266 6.42 5.83 4.81
C VAL A 266 7.93 6.07 4.93
N PRO A 267 8.48 7.15 4.35
CA PRO A 267 9.89 7.48 4.51
C PRO A 267 10.26 7.61 5.99
N SER A 268 11.24 6.83 6.43
CA SER A 268 11.77 6.90 7.81
C SER A 268 12.64 8.13 7.99
N ARG A 269 12.47 8.80 9.13
CA ARG A 269 13.29 9.91 9.60
C ARG A 269 14.05 9.58 10.89
N GLY A 270 14.13 8.29 11.23
CA GLY A 270 14.78 7.80 12.44
C GLY A 270 13.82 7.45 13.58
N GLU A 271 12.52 7.49 13.33
CA GLU A 271 11.52 7.11 14.34
C GLU A 271 11.78 5.68 14.83
N TYR A 272 11.68 5.48 16.13
CA TYR A 272 11.98 4.20 16.79
C TYR A 272 13.40 3.67 16.53
N GLY A 273 14.35 4.52 16.16
CA GLY A 273 15.70 4.11 15.80
C GLY A 273 15.80 3.38 14.44
N ILE A 274 14.75 3.42 13.64
CA ILE A 274 14.77 2.86 12.28
C ILE A 274 15.61 3.79 11.39
N PRO A 275 16.56 3.23 10.60
CA PRO A 275 17.44 4.04 9.76
C PRO A 275 16.69 4.97 8.81
N GLU A 276 17.19 6.18 8.65
CA GLU A 276 16.71 7.11 7.62
C GLU A 276 17.00 6.58 6.22
N GLY A 277 16.22 7.03 5.24
CA GLY A 277 16.48 6.76 3.82
C GLY A 277 15.84 5.49 3.30
N ILE A 278 15.03 4.80 4.09
CA ILE A 278 14.20 3.67 3.66
C ILE A 278 12.72 4.01 3.83
N VAL A 279 11.87 3.32 3.09
CA VAL A 279 10.41 3.37 3.28
C VAL A 279 10.02 2.18 4.15
N TYR A 280 9.52 2.45 5.34
CA TYR A 280 9.30 1.49 6.41
C TYR A 280 7.87 1.59 6.93
N SER A 281 7.21 0.47 7.18
CA SER A 281 5.86 0.49 7.75
C SER A 281 5.89 0.83 9.23
N PHE A 282 5.05 1.79 9.61
CA PHE A 282 4.81 2.25 10.99
C PHE A 282 3.31 2.30 11.27
N PRO A 283 2.91 2.24 12.54
CA PRO A 283 1.56 2.67 12.91
C PRO A 283 1.42 4.19 12.71
N VAL A 284 0.35 4.59 12.07
CA VAL A 284 0.08 6.00 11.77
C VAL A 284 -1.36 6.37 12.10
N THR A 285 -1.58 7.64 12.41
CA THR A 285 -2.88 8.29 12.39
C THR A 285 -2.91 9.32 11.27
N ALA A 286 -4.07 9.62 10.74
CA ALA A 286 -4.23 10.67 9.74
C ALA A 286 -5.46 11.53 10.05
N LYS A 287 -5.33 12.81 9.76
CA LYS A 287 -6.39 13.82 9.89
C LYS A 287 -6.20 14.88 8.81
N GLU A 288 -7.29 15.23 8.15
CA GLU A 288 -7.30 16.29 7.13
C GLU A 288 -6.24 16.08 6.02
N GLY A 289 -6.04 14.82 5.62
CA GLY A 289 -5.10 14.44 4.57
C GLY A 289 -3.64 14.37 4.99
N ILE A 290 -3.33 14.54 6.28
CA ILE A 290 -1.98 14.51 6.83
C ILE A 290 -1.85 13.31 7.75
N TYR A 291 -0.90 12.40 7.44
CA TYR A 291 -0.57 11.31 8.35
C TYR A 291 0.54 11.71 9.33
N ARG A 292 0.53 11.07 10.48
CA ARG A 292 1.57 11.19 11.50
C ARG A 292 1.92 9.79 12.02
N ILE A 293 3.20 9.50 12.14
CA ILE A 293 3.66 8.27 12.80
C ILE A 293 3.28 8.37 14.28
N VAL A 294 2.71 7.30 14.81
CA VAL A 294 2.43 7.21 16.26
C VAL A 294 3.76 7.13 17.00
N GLU A 295 3.98 8.07 17.90
CA GLU A 295 5.22 8.18 18.68
C GLU A 295 5.05 7.65 20.10
N GLY A 296 6.17 7.34 20.76
CA GLY A 296 6.21 7.03 22.18
C GLY A 296 5.73 5.64 22.57
N LEU A 297 5.55 4.73 21.63
CA LEU A 297 5.21 3.35 21.94
C LEU A 297 6.42 2.64 22.57
N GLU A 298 6.18 1.93 23.65
CA GLU A 298 7.17 1.05 24.25
C GLU A 298 7.41 -0.15 23.33
N ILE A 299 8.66 -0.41 23.00
CA ILE A 299 9.05 -1.50 22.11
C ILE A 299 9.63 -2.65 22.93
N HIS A 300 8.88 -3.74 22.98
CA HIS A 300 9.33 -4.97 23.65
C HIS A 300 10.58 -5.53 22.96
N PRO A 301 11.54 -6.12 23.68
CA PRO A 301 12.77 -6.69 23.07
C PRO A 301 12.51 -7.69 21.95
N PHE A 302 11.49 -8.51 22.06
CA PHE A 302 11.04 -9.42 21.01
C PHE A 302 10.64 -8.67 19.72
N ALA A 303 9.89 -7.58 19.85
CA ALA A 303 9.50 -6.71 18.74
C ALA A 303 10.71 -6.00 18.14
N ARG A 304 11.61 -5.48 18.96
CA ARG A 304 12.82 -4.78 18.52
C ARG A 304 13.66 -5.64 17.60
N GLN A 305 13.91 -6.88 17.95
CA GLN A 305 14.68 -7.79 17.13
C GLN A 305 14.08 -7.99 15.74
N ARG A 306 12.75 -8.15 15.66
CA ARG A 306 12.03 -8.32 14.39
C ARG A 306 11.98 -7.04 13.57
N MET A 307 11.80 -5.91 14.23
CA MET A 307 11.83 -4.61 13.58
C MET A 307 13.19 -4.32 12.94
N GLU A 308 14.28 -4.68 13.61
CA GLU A 308 15.64 -4.56 13.08
C GLU A 308 15.92 -5.51 11.92
N THR A 309 15.42 -6.74 11.98
CA THR A 309 15.55 -7.72 10.90
C THR A 309 14.89 -7.22 9.60
N THR A 310 13.68 -6.71 9.68
CA THR A 310 12.98 -6.20 8.50
C THR A 310 13.60 -4.88 7.99
N ALA A 311 14.10 -4.02 8.89
CA ALA A 311 14.86 -2.83 8.51
C ALA A 311 16.13 -3.18 7.74
N LYS A 312 16.87 -4.21 8.18
CA LYS A 312 18.06 -4.70 7.50
C LYS A 312 17.76 -5.14 6.07
N GLU A 313 16.68 -5.87 5.85
CA GLU A 313 16.23 -6.27 4.50
C GLU A 313 16.03 -5.05 3.61
N LEU A 314 15.36 -4.02 4.11
CA LEU A 314 15.14 -2.78 3.35
C LEU A 314 16.43 -2.01 3.05
N LEU A 315 17.38 -2.01 3.98
CA LEU A 315 18.71 -1.42 3.73
C LEU A 315 19.47 -2.18 2.64
N GLU A 316 19.40 -3.50 2.63
CA GLU A 316 20.00 -4.33 1.59
C GLU A 316 19.36 -4.06 0.23
N GLU A 317 18.03 -3.94 0.15
CA GLU A 317 17.31 -3.57 -1.07
C GLU A 317 17.72 -2.16 -1.55
N MET A 318 17.83 -1.22 -0.65
CA MET A 318 18.29 0.15 -0.97
C MET A 318 19.68 0.14 -1.58
N GLU A 319 20.63 -0.60 -1.00
CA GLU A 319 21.99 -0.71 -1.54
C GLU A 319 21.99 -1.36 -2.95
N GLN A 320 21.14 -2.34 -3.18
CA GLN A 320 21.00 -2.95 -4.50
C GLN A 320 20.50 -1.96 -5.55
N VAL A 321 19.48 -1.15 -5.23
CA VAL A 321 18.94 -0.17 -6.19
C VAL A 321 19.90 1.01 -6.40
N LYS A 322 20.70 1.38 -5.41
CA LYS A 322 21.82 2.32 -5.58
C LYS A 322 22.87 1.78 -6.56
N ALA A 323 23.28 0.53 -6.37
CA ALA A 323 24.24 -0.15 -7.26
C ALA A 323 23.74 -0.26 -8.71
N LEU A 324 22.42 -0.31 -8.90
CA LEU A 324 21.78 -0.31 -10.23
C LEU A 324 21.61 1.11 -10.81
N GLY A 325 21.98 2.16 -10.08
CA GLY A 325 21.82 3.54 -10.52
C GLY A 325 20.37 4.04 -10.58
N LEU A 326 19.48 3.45 -9.78
CA LEU A 326 18.05 3.78 -9.76
C LEU A 326 17.70 4.90 -8.76
N ILE A 327 18.61 5.16 -7.82
CA ILE A 327 18.48 6.24 -6.82
C ILE A 327 19.83 6.90 -6.59
#